data_d9e596c7ca62323ac66b6ba8dce1bf3b
#
_entry.id   d9e596c7ca62323ac66b6ba8dce1bf3b
#
_cell.length_a   1.000
_cell.length_b   1.000
_cell.length_c   1.000
_cell.angle_alpha   90.00
_cell.angle_beta   90.00
_cell.angle_gamma   90.00
#
_symmetry.space_group_name_H-M   'P 1'
#
loop_
_entity.id
_entity.type
_entity.pdbx_description
1 polymer ?
#
loop_
_entity_poly.entity_id
_entity_poly.type
_entity_poly.pdbx_seq_one_letter_code
_entity_poly.pdbx_strand_id
1 'polypeptide(L)'
;MSSMSFPQEVGDVCRRHQIRRLALFGSRLNGTSRPDSDVDLLAEFDPAAKPTYLDLATIEEELSALLGGLRVDLRTPAEMSRHFRDQVLREAEPIWS
;
A
#
# COMPACT_ATOMS: atom_id res chain seq x y z
N MET A 1 -4.12 17.90 2.99
CA MET A 1 -2.94 17.60 3.80
C MET A 1 -2.74 16.11 3.89
N SER A 2 -1.54 15.66 3.76
CA SER A 2 -1.24 14.23 3.80
C SER A 2 -1.47 13.68 5.21
N SER A 3 -2.09 12.51 5.30
CA SER A 3 -2.38 11.86 6.57
C SER A 3 -1.17 11.13 7.15
N MET A 4 -0.19 10.79 6.32
CA MET A 4 1.02 10.10 6.74
C MET A 4 2.21 10.55 5.93
N SER A 5 3.36 10.52 6.60
CA SER A 5 4.63 10.77 5.94
C SER A 5 5.34 9.42 5.73
N PHE A 6 5.84 9.20 4.51
CA PHE A 6 6.48 7.94 4.14
C PHE A 6 7.95 8.18 3.85
N PRO A 7 8.85 7.30 4.35
CA PRO A 7 10.26 7.44 4.05
C PRO A 7 10.58 7.22 2.58
N GLN A 8 11.67 7.80 2.13
CA GLN A 8 12.11 7.68 0.75
C GLN A 8 12.41 6.22 0.38
N GLU A 9 12.81 5.42 1.36
CA GLU A 9 13.11 4.00 1.16
C GLU A 9 11.92 3.20 0.66
N VAL A 10 10.70 3.71 0.84
CA VAL A 10 9.51 3.06 0.28
C VAL A 10 9.65 2.91 -1.23
N GLY A 11 10.21 3.91 -1.92
CA GLY A 11 10.45 3.82 -3.35
C GLY A 11 11.40 2.70 -3.73
N ASP A 12 12.41 2.45 -2.88
CA ASP A 12 13.35 1.36 -3.14
C ASP A 12 12.66 0.00 -3.03
N VAL A 13 11.78 -0.16 -2.05
CA VAL A 13 11.00 -1.39 -1.91
C VAL A 13 10.13 -1.59 -3.14
N CYS A 14 9.47 -0.53 -3.59
CA CYS A 14 8.61 -0.60 -4.76
C CYS A 14 9.38 -1.02 -6.01
N ARG A 15 10.56 -0.44 -6.22
CA ARG A 15 11.38 -0.78 -7.38
C ARG A 15 11.87 -2.22 -7.35
N ARG A 16 12.27 -2.70 -6.17
CA ARG A 16 12.76 -4.08 -6.04
C ARG A 16 11.67 -5.11 -6.34
N HIS A 17 10.43 -4.77 -6.05
CA HIS A 17 9.32 -5.71 -6.19
C HIS A 17 8.44 -5.41 -7.40
N GLN A 18 8.90 -4.51 -8.28
CA GLN A 18 8.18 -4.16 -9.52
C GLN A 18 6.80 -3.57 -9.25
N ILE A 19 6.67 -2.81 -8.17
CA ILE A 19 5.48 -2.05 -7.88
C ILE A 19 5.52 -0.77 -8.69
N ARG A 20 4.48 -0.49 -9.47
CA ARG A 20 4.40 0.72 -10.28
C ARG A 20 3.81 1.88 -9.52
N ARG A 21 2.93 1.59 -8.59
CA ARG A 21 2.22 2.61 -7.85
C ARG A 21 1.85 2.08 -6.48
N LEU A 22 1.99 2.92 -5.47
CA LEU A 22 1.59 2.59 -4.11
C LEU A 22 0.72 3.72 -3.59
N ALA A 23 -0.40 3.38 -2.97
CA ALA A 23 -1.35 4.37 -2.48
C ALA A 23 -1.88 3.97 -1.11
N LEU A 24 -2.25 4.96 -0.32
CA LEU A 24 -2.86 4.76 1.00
C LEU A 24 -4.37 4.81 0.87
N PHE A 25 -5.04 3.85 1.49
CA PHE A 25 -6.50 3.85 1.51
C PHE A 25 -6.99 3.35 2.88
N GLY A 26 -8.30 3.31 3.08
CA GLY A 26 -8.88 2.78 4.30
C GLY A 26 -9.04 3.83 5.39
N SER A 27 -9.09 3.37 6.64
CA SER A 27 -9.43 4.23 7.77
C SER A 27 -8.41 5.34 8.02
N ARG A 28 -7.12 5.10 7.75
CA ARG A 28 -6.11 6.13 7.94
C ARG A 28 -6.29 7.30 6.98
N LEU A 29 -6.70 7.01 5.75
CA LEU A 29 -6.97 8.07 4.77
C LEU A 29 -8.12 8.95 5.23
N ASN A 30 -9.13 8.35 5.83
CA ASN A 30 -10.31 9.08 6.29
C ASN A 30 -10.14 9.72 7.66
N GLY A 31 -9.01 9.52 8.30
CA GLY A 31 -8.72 10.12 9.59
C GLY A 31 -9.50 9.52 10.76
N THR A 32 -10.07 8.34 10.57
CA THR A 32 -10.85 7.66 11.61
C THR A 32 -10.05 6.58 12.34
N SER A 33 -8.84 6.31 11.89
CA SER A 33 -8.02 5.26 12.48
C SER A 33 -7.37 5.72 13.78
N ARG A 34 -7.04 4.75 14.62
CA ARG A 34 -6.23 4.98 15.80
C ARG A 34 -4.75 4.93 15.40
N PRO A 35 -3.84 5.47 16.23
CA PRO A 35 -2.41 5.45 15.90
C PRO A 35 -1.84 4.04 15.71
N ASP A 36 -2.45 3.03 16.33
CA ASP A 36 -2.00 1.65 16.24
C ASP A 36 -2.77 0.83 15.22
N SER A 37 -3.62 1.47 14.43
CA SER A 37 -4.39 0.78 13.38
C SER A 37 -3.49 0.34 12.24
N ASP A 38 -3.92 -0.71 11.53
CA ASP A 38 -3.21 -1.18 10.35
C ASP A 38 -3.15 -0.10 9.27
N VAL A 39 -2.06 -0.11 8.54
CA VAL A 39 -1.89 0.78 7.39
C VAL A 39 -2.35 0.01 6.15
N ASP A 40 -3.42 0.47 5.53
CA ASP A 40 -3.96 -0.17 4.33
C ASP A 40 -3.33 0.44 3.09
N LEU A 41 -2.59 -0.36 2.35
CA LEU A 41 -1.91 0.10 1.15
C LEU A 41 -2.38 -0.68 -0.07
N LEU A 42 -2.51 0.04 -1.18
CA LEU A 42 -2.86 -0.53 -2.47
C LEU A 42 -1.63 -0.48 -3.36
N ALA A 43 -1.18 -1.64 -3.83
CA ALA A 43 -0.03 -1.74 -4.69
C ALA A 43 -0.45 -2.17 -6.09
N GLU A 44 -0.04 -1.39 -7.10
CA GLU A 44 -0.24 -1.75 -8.49
C GLU A 44 1.10 -2.21 -9.04
N PHE A 45 1.17 -3.46 -9.45
CA PHE A 45 2.39 -4.07 -9.95
C PHE A 45 2.53 -3.89 -11.46
N ASP A 46 3.76 -4.00 -11.94
CA ASP A 46 4.01 -4.07 -13.36
C ASP A 46 3.24 -5.26 -13.95
N PRO A 47 2.64 -5.12 -15.15
CA PRO A 47 1.89 -6.23 -15.76
C PRO A 47 2.70 -7.51 -15.93
N ALA A 48 4.02 -7.40 -16.06
CA ALA A 48 4.88 -8.57 -16.16
C ALA A 48 5.16 -9.22 -14.81
N ALA A 49 4.90 -8.52 -13.71
CA ALA A 49 5.12 -9.05 -12.38
C ALA A 49 3.94 -9.94 -11.99
N LYS A 50 4.25 -11.06 -11.34
CA LYS A 50 3.24 -11.99 -10.86
C LYS A 50 3.50 -12.31 -9.39
N PRO A 51 3.18 -11.37 -8.51
CA PRO A 51 3.48 -11.56 -7.09
C PRO A 51 2.64 -12.68 -6.49
N THR A 52 3.27 -13.46 -5.63
CA THR A 52 2.60 -14.48 -4.84
C THR A 52 2.22 -13.90 -3.49
N TYR A 53 1.48 -14.68 -2.70
CA TYR A 53 1.18 -14.27 -1.32
C TYR A 53 2.44 -14.11 -0.49
N LEU A 54 3.46 -14.94 -0.75
CA LEU A 54 4.74 -14.79 -0.05
C LEU A 54 5.42 -13.47 -0.42
N ASP A 55 5.34 -13.09 -1.68
CA ASP A 55 5.89 -11.80 -2.11
C ASP A 55 5.19 -10.65 -1.42
N LEU A 56 3.86 -10.70 -1.34
CA LEU A 56 3.09 -9.66 -0.65
C LEU A 56 3.45 -9.60 0.83
N ALA A 57 3.60 -10.75 1.48
CA ALA A 57 3.97 -10.79 2.89
C ALA A 57 5.35 -10.18 3.12
N THR A 58 6.30 -10.48 2.24
CA THR A 58 7.65 -9.92 2.33
C THR A 58 7.61 -8.40 2.19
N ILE A 59 6.85 -7.89 1.24
CA ILE A 59 6.71 -6.45 1.03
C ILE A 59 6.07 -5.80 2.27
N GLU A 60 5.05 -6.43 2.82
CA GLU A 60 4.41 -5.92 4.04
C GLU A 60 5.39 -5.81 5.19
N GLU A 61 6.25 -6.80 5.37
CA GLU A 61 7.26 -6.76 6.42
C GLU A 61 8.28 -5.65 6.19
N GLU A 62 8.73 -5.48 4.96
CA GLU A 62 9.69 -4.42 4.64
C GLU A 62 9.08 -3.05 4.87
N LEU A 63 7.84 -2.84 4.44
CA LEU A 63 7.16 -1.57 4.64
C LEU A 63 6.87 -1.32 6.12
N SER A 64 6.49 -2.36 6.85
CA SER A 64 6.25 -2.23 8.28
C SER A 64 7.50 -1.76 9.01
N ALA A 65 8.64 -2.32 8.66
CA ALA A 65 9.91 -1.90 9.26
C ALA A 65 10.21 -0.43 8.99
N LEU A 66 9.91 0.04 7.78
CA LEU A 66 10.12 1.45 7.42
C LEU A 66 9.16 2.38 8.14
N LEU A 67 8.01 1.88 8.56
CA LEU A 67 6.97 2.67 9.20
C LEU A 67 6.98 2.51 10.73
N GLY A 68 8.11 2.12 11.28
CA GLY A 68 8.28 2.06 12.74
C GLY A 68 7.59 0.87 13.39
N GLY A 69 7.35 -0.19 12.63
CA GLY A 69 6.73 -1.41 13.15
C GLY A 69 5.21 -1.42 13.03
N LEU A 70 4.61 -0.43 12.36
CA LEU A 70 3.17 -0.44 12.11
C LEU A 70 2.81 -1.62 11.21
N ARG A 71 1.69 -2.25 11.50
CA ARG A 71 1.22 -3.35 10.66
C ARG A 71 0.75 -2.82 9.32
N VAL A 72 1.20 -3.44 8.25
CA VAL A 72 0.83 -3.06 6.88
C VAL A 72 -0.04 -4.15 6.28
N ASP A 73 -1.17 -3.76 5.73
CA ASP A 73 -2.06 -4.65 4.99
C ASP A 73 -1.97 -4.24 3.52
N LEU A 74 -1.30 -5.05 2.72
CA LEU A 74 -1.05 -4.74 1.31
C LEU A 74 -2.05 -5.46 0.43
N ARG A 75 -2.71 -4.69 -0.42
CA ARG A 75 -3.71 -5.21 -1.35
C ARG A 75 -3.38 -4.85 -2.78
N THR A 76 -3.92 -5.60 -3.71
CA THR A 76 -3.80 -5.30 -5.14
C THR A 76 -5.18 -5.05 -5.71
N PRO A 77 -5.28 -4.25 -6.80
CA PRO A 77 -6.59 -4.01 -7.41
C PRO A 77 -7.28 -5.28 -7.89
N ALA A 78 -6.50 -6.29 -8.28
CA ALA A 78 -7.05 -7.54 -8.79
C ALA A 78 -7.83 -8.33 -7.74
N GLU A 79 -7.52 -8.10 -6.45
CA GLU A 79 -8.20 -8.79 -5.36
C GLU A 79 -9.56 -8.18 -5.01
N MET A 80 -9.84 -7.00 -5.52
CA MET A 80 -11.02 -6.24 -5.15
C MET A 80 -12.15 -6.44 -6.15
N SER A 81 -13.39 -6.36 -5.67
CA SER A 81 -14.53 -6.32 -6.57
C SER A 81 -14.44 -5.07 -7.45
N ARG A 82 -15.09 -5.12 -8.62
CA ARG A 82 -15.02 -4.03 -9.58
C ARG A 82 -15.44 -2.68 -8.98
N HIS A 83 -16.56 -2.66 -8.29
CA HIS A 83 -17.08 -1.43 -7.70
C HIS A 83 -16.17 -0.90 -6.59
N PHE A 84 -15.73 -1.79 -5.72
CA PHE A 84 -14.88 -1.40 -4.61
C PHE A 84 -13.53 -0.89 -5.14
N ARG A 85 -12.98 -1.57 -6.15
CA ARG A 85 -11.71 -1.17 -6.75
C ARG A 85 -11.78 0.24 -7.32
N ASP A 86 -12.84 0.55 -8.07
CA ASP A 86 -12.99 1.87 -8.66
C ASP A 86 -13.07 2.95 -7.58
N GLN A 87 -13.80 2.69 -6.52
CA GLN A 87 -13.92 3.62 -5.41
C GLN A 87 -12.58 3.84 -4.73
N VAL A 88 -11.87 2.77 -4.43
CA VAL A 88 -10.57 2.85 -3.76
C VAL A 88 -9.57 3.60 -4.62
N LEU A 89 -9.53 3.33 -5.93
CA LEU A 89 -8.60 4.01 -6.83
C LEU A 89 -8.87 5.51 -6.91
N ARG A 90 -10.13 5.92 -6.79
CA ARG A 90 -10.46 7.34 -6.81
C ARG A 90 -10.13 8.04 -5.49
N GLU A 91 -10.28 7.35 -4.37
CA GLU A 91 -10.14 7.94 -3.04
C GLU A 91 -8.75 7.73 -2.45
N ALA A 92 -8.00 6.75 -2.93
CA ALA A 92 -6.69 6.44 -2.38
C ALA A 92 -5.71 7.60 -2.61
N GLU A 93 -4.88 7.85 -1.60
CA GLU A 93 -3.86 8.89 -1.68
C GLU A 93 -2.57 8.29 -2.23
N PRO A 94 -2.07 8.74 -3.39
CA PRO A 94 -0.82 8.21 -3.94
C PRO A 94 0.35 8.55 -3.01
N ILE A 95 1.18 7.58 -2.72
CA ILE A 95 2.38 7.81 -1.90
C ILE A 95 3.66 7.54 -2.69
N TRP A 96 3.58 6.81 -3.78
CA TRP A 96 4.72 6.57 -4.66
C TRP A 96 4.23 6.15 -6.05
N SER A 97 4.91 6.64 -7.06
CA SER A 97 4.63 6.25 -8.46
C SER A 97 5.84 6.49 -9.35
#